data_60e409d761e0d16682a77511fb9c20f7
#
_entry.id   60e409d761e0d16682a77511fb9c20f7
#
_cell.length_a   1.000
_cell.length_b   1.000
_cell.length_c   1.000
_cell.angle_alpha   90.00
_cell.angle_beta   90.00
_cell.angle_gamma   90.00
#
_symmetry.space_group_name_H-M   'P 1'
#
loop_
_entity.id
_entity.type
_entity.pdbx_description
1 polymer ?
#
loop_
_entity_poly.entity_id
_entity_poly.type
_entity_poly.pdbx_seq_one_letter_code
_entity_poly.pdbx_strand_id
1 'polypeptide(L)'
;MLRPLFLVLLWVAPLLPCAVSATVWGETSEPPVQIGALQRSDLEEISSQEAIFLDRLRRELLPRQVTLQYYGENDLIHMVQNGALNFVITDAAVYASLQSAVELRPLAGLVYPEAADADHMTASVAFTAQHEAGSLSLAAIKGRRLFVTDKHSFGGFLAFAAELKDEGFDPEDFFSDVSEFQKSDAELVKTVLKTPGAVGVLPACTLERLQSAGFIDAAGLTVINAKNGGGLTCRHSTKVYPGWVLASLPSSDLGLVRMVAATALAATSPGMLQWSFPPTDFRRVHNMLIDLGIGPYAGNEGKLWKGLFLRYRWWFAGIALFMLLILAHGVFVAWLVRTRTKDLRLSLLKQQKMTDEILQTRARLQSMEKVQTVSHMSTLFAHELKQPLAAIRNFSLGLLRRSQRGELDAETMHSILEKMVFLTEQASNIVNHVRKYAKAGKTERLREDFRTVIREAVESFGKTADFRDRKSVV
;
A
#
# COMPACT_ATOMS: atom_id res chain seq x y z
N MET A 1 24.35 -92.82 9.56
CA MET A 1 24.56 -94.11 8.84
C MET A 1 23.99 -93.96 7.45
N LEU A 2 24.77 -94.40 6.50
CA LEU A 2 24.54 -94.72 5.09
C LEU A 2 24.63 -93.54 4.07
N ARG A 3 25.79 -93.50 3.47
CA ARG A 3 26.21 -93.10 2.13
C ARG A 3 25.64 -94.10 1.10
N PRO A 4 25.91 -93.95 -0.13
CA PRO A 4 25.69 -93.07 -1.32
C PRO A 4 25.31 -93.89 -2.55
N LEU A 5 25.10 -93.27 -3.66
CA LEU A 5 25.48 -93.88 -4.96
C LEU A 5 25.59 -92.70 -6.05
N PHE A 6 26.81 -92.58 -6.53
CA PHE A 6 27.18 -91.84 -7.74
C PHE A 6 26.61 -92.55 -8.97
N LEU A 7 25.90 -91.81 -9.84
CA LEU A 7 25.59 -92.26 -11.19
C LEU A 7 26.19 -91.26 -12.15
N VAL A 8 27.28 -91.62 -12.80
CA VAL A 8 27.94 -90.96 -13.89
C VAL A 8 27.06 -91.13 -15.12
N LEU A 9 26.47 -90.07 -15.64
CA LEU A 9 25.79 -89.96 -16.91
C LEU A 9 26.71 -89.27 -17.91
N LEU A 10 27.32 -89.98 -18.82
CA LEU A 10 28.00 -89.52 -19.99
C LEU A 10 26.99 -88.76 -20.90
N TRP A 11 27.18 -87.49 -21.05
CA TRP A 11 26.46 -86.64 -22.05
C TRP A 11 27.27 -86.63 -23.33
N VAL A 12 26.75 -87.30 -24.35
CA VAL A 12 27.18 -87.15 -25.74
C VAL A 12 26.57 -85.85 -26.29
N ALA A 13 27.41 -84.84 -26.53
CA ALA A 13 26.98 -83.59 -27.16
C ALA A 13 26.89 -83.78 -28.71
N PRO A 14 25.75 -83.50 -29.34
CA PRO A 14 25.69 -83.43 -30.80
C PRO A 14 26.35 -82.16 -31.28
N LEU A 15 27.35 -82.32 -32.20
CA LEU A 15 27.91 -81.24 -32.98
C LEU A 15 26.82 -80.62 -33.91
N LEU A 16 26.22 -79.47 -33.47
CA LEU A 16 25.40 -78.62 -34.33
C LEU A 16 26.33 -77.75 -35.15
N PRO A 17 26.11 -77.60 -36.44
CA PRO A 17 26.88 -76.69 -37.28
C PRO A 17 26.54 -75.26 -36.90
N CYS A 18 27.56 -74.53 -36.56
CA CYS A 18 27.46 -73.10 -36.34
C CYS A 18 27.04 -72.41 -37.66
N ALA A 19 25.73 -72.20 -37.81
CA ALA A 19 25.24 -71.27 -38.84
C ALA A 19 25.68 -69.88 -38.45
N VAL A 20 26.72 -69.36 -39.10
CA VAL A 20 27.04 -67.91 -39.06
C VAL A 20 25.90 -67.17 -39.72
N SER A 21 24.94 -66.76 -38.91
CA SER A 21 24.00 -65.72 -39.35
C SER A 21 24.78 -64.48 -39.65
N ALA A 22 25.00 -64.21 -40.90
CA ALA A 22 25.41 -62.86 -41.35
C ALA A 22 24.31 -61.90 -40.94
N THR A 23 24.47 -61.26 -39.79
CA THR A 23 23.72 -60.05 -39.49
C THR A 23 24.01 -59.08 -40.60
N VAL A 24 23.08 -59.01 -41.54
CA VAL A 24 22.97 -57.86 -42.43
C VAL A 24 22.87 -56.65 -41.51
N TRP A 25 23.94 -55.88 -41.46
CA TRP A 25 23.91 -54.56 -40.89
C TRP A 25 22.90 -53.78 -41.73
N GLY A 26 21.62 -53.79 -41.35
CA GLY A 26 20.67 -52.87 -41.88
C GLY A 26 21.24 -51.50 -41.66
N GLU A 27 21.40 -50.73 -42.72
CA GLU A 27 21.67 -49.32 -42.64
C GLU A 27 20.65 -48.73 -41.65
N THR A 28 21.10 -48.49 -40.42
CA THR A 28 20.34 -47.65 -39.48
C THR A 28 20.38 -46.25 -40.07
N SER A 29 19.44 -45.96 -40.97
CA SER A 29 19.25 -44.58 -41.43
C SER A 29 18.95 -43.75 -40.19
N GLU A 30 19.89 -42.83 -39.90
CA GLU A 30 19.65 -41.89 -38.83
C GLU A 30 18.28 -41.24 -38.99
N PRO A 31 17.53 -41.03 -37.88
CA PRO A 31 16.19 -40.42 -38.00
C PRO A 31 16.25 -39.07 -38.73
N PRO A 32 15.24 -38.78 -39.54
CA PRO A 32 15.22 -37.53 -40.33
C PRO A 32 15.23 -36.32 -39.38
N VAL A 33 15.88 -35.25 -39.85
CA VAL A 33 15.90 -33.96 -39.17
C VAL A 33 14.59 -33.22 -39.48
N GLN A 34 13.81 -32.93 -38.44
CA GLN A 34 12.54 -32.23 -38.55
C GLN A 34 12.71 -30.75 -38.19
N ILE A 35 12.44 -29.86 -39.12
CA ILE A 35 12.46 -28.41 -38.92
C ILE A 35 11.04 -27.91 -39.06
N GLY A 36 10.49 -27.26 -38.02
CA GLY A 36 9.21 -26.55 -38.07
C GLY A 36 9.44 -25.07 -38.31
N ALA A 37 8.71 -24.49 -39.26
CA ALA A 37 8.71 -23.05 -39.49
C ALA A 37 7.34 -22.46 -39.23
N LEU A 38 7.31 -21.25 -38.65
CA LEU A 38 6.07 -20.49 -38.42
C LEU A 38 5.53 -20.01 -39.78
N GLN A 39 4.29 -20.34 -40.08
CA GLN A 39 3.61 -19.83 -41.28
C GLN A 39 3.06 -18.42 -41.02
N ARG A 40 3.49 -17.46 -41.85
CA ARG A 40 3.00 -16.07 -41.83
C ARG A 40 2.77 -15.59 -43.27
N SER A 41 1.89 -14.62 -43.44
CA SER A 41 1.54 -14.05 -44.74
C SER A 41 2.62 -13.16 -45.37
N ASP A 42 3.60 -12.71 -44.60
CA ASP A 42 4.67 -11.80 -44.97
C ASP A 42 5.99 -12.51 -45.34
N LEU A 43 5.92 -13.80 -45.67
CA LEU A 43 7.07 -14.72 -45.72
C LEU A 43 7.78 -14.88 -47.11
N GLU A 44 7.41 -14.18 -48.18
CA GLU A 44 8.02 -14.43 -49.49
C GLU A 44 9.55 -14.27 -49.50
N GLU A 45 10.09 -13.27 -48.78
CA GLU A 45 11.55 -13.08 -48.69
C GLU A 45 12.22 -14.07 -47.71
N ILE A 46 11.56 -14.38 -46.61
CA ILE A 46 12.06 -15.33 -45.61
C ILE A 46 12.12 -16.73 -46.20
N SER A 47 11.07 -17.15 -46.93
CA SER A 47 11.00 -18.46 -47.58
C SER A 47 12.12 -18.67 -48.59
N SER A 48 12.57 -17.64 -49.26
CA SER A 48 13.71 -17.74 -50.19
C SER A 48 15.04 -18.04 -49.49
N GLN A 49 15.28 -17.40 -48.33
CA GLN A 49 16.48 -17.66 -47.51
C GLN A 49 16.43 -19.03 -46.80
N GLU A 50 15.24 -19.42 -46.36
CA GLU A 50 15.00 -20.75 -45.82
C GLU A 50 15.28 -21.83 -46.86
N ALA A 51 14.89 -21.64 -48.12
CA ALA A 51 15.16 -22.57 -49.20
C ALA A 51 16.65 -22.70 -49.47
N ILE A 52 17.40 -21.61 -49.50
CA ILE A 52 18.87 -21.62 -49.67
C ILE A 52 19.54 -22.35 -48.52
N PHE A 53 19.18 -22.02 -47.31
CA PHE A 53 19.67 -22.68 -46.10
C PHE A 53 19.37 -24.18 -46.11
N LEU A 54 18.11 -24.56 -46.42
CA LEU A 54 17.67 -25.93 -46.44
C LEU A 54 18.40 -26.78 -47.53
N ASP A 55 18.57 -26.20 -48.72
CA ASP A 55 19.30 -26.88 -49.81
C ASP A 55 20.76 -27.16 -49.42
N ARG A 56 21.40 -26.19 -48.75
CA ARG A 56 22.76 -26.36 -48.24
C ARG A 56 22.81 -27.39 -47.13
N LEU A 57 21.88 -27.33 -46.15
CA LEU A 57 21.81 -28.26 -45.05
C LEU A 57 21.56 -29.70 -45.52
N ARG A 58 20.69 -29.89 -46.49
CA ARG A 58 20.46 -31.21 -47.10
C ARG A 58 21.74 -31.80 -47.72
N ARG A 59 22.57 -31.00 -48.36
CA ARG A 59 23.86 -31.46 -48.93
C ARG A 59 24.87 -31.85 -47.83
N GLU A 60 24.90 -31.10 -46.73
CA GLU A 60 25.87 -31.34 -45.65
C GLU A 60 25.49 -32.54 -44.79
N LEU A 61 24.18 -32.86 -44.70
CA LEU A 61 23.65 -33.93 -43.84
C LEU A 61 23.45 -35.26 -44.60
N LEU A 62 23.74 -35.36 -45.89
CA LEU A 62 23.62 -36.64 -46.62
C LEU A 62 24.38 -37.79 -45.88
N PRO A 63 23.76 -38.98 -45.77
CA PRO A 63 22.49 -39.44 -46.37
C PRO A 63 21.23 -39.13 -45.52
N ARG A 64 21.38 -38.43 -44.40
CA ARG A 64 20.26 -38.12 -43.47
C ARG A 64 19.27 -37.15 -44.15
N GLN A 65 17.98 -37.49 -44.09
CA GLN A 65 16.92 -36.65 -44.64
C GLN A 65 16.64 -35.43 -43.79
N VAL A 66 16.37 -34.27 -44.41
CA VAL A 66 15.98 -33.02 -43.77
C VAL A 66 14.67 -32.57 -44.35
N THR A 67 13.69 -32.38 -43.45
CA THR A 67 12.34 -31.90 -43.78
C THR A 67 12.08 -30.55 -43.12
N LEU A 68 11.54 -29.62 -43.90
CA LEU A 68 10.98 -28.34 -43.39
C LEU A 68 9.49 -28.36 -43.60
N GLN A 69 8.74 -28.05 -42.54
CA GLN A 69 7.29 -27.99 -42.60
C GLN A 69 6.80 -26.71 -41.91
N TYR A 70 5.88 -26.02 -42.59
CA TYR A 70 5.24 -24.80 -42.06
C TYR A 70 4.03 -25.14 -41.25
N TYR A 71 3.91 -24.45 -40.10
CA TYR A 71 2.81 -24.62 -39.13
C TYR A 71 2.22 -23.27 -38.77
N GLY A 72 0.90 -23.26 -38.52
CA GLY A 72 0.28 -22.15 -37.81
C GLY A 72 0.85 -22.02 -36.39
N GLU A 73 0.67 -20.88 -35.75
CA GLU A 73 1.24 -20.59 -34.43
C GLU A 73 0.92 -21.66 -33.38
N ASN A 74 -0.37 -22.02 -33.22
CA ASN A 74 -0.80 -23.01 -32.24
C ASN A 74 -0.25 -24.41 -32.54
N ASP A 75 -0.24 -24.82 -33.81
CA ASP A 75 0.29 -26.12 -34.22
C ASP A 75 1.80 -26.18 -34.00
N LEU A 76 2.52 -25.12 -34.29
CA LEU A 76 3.97 -25.03 -34.05
C LEU A 76 4.28 -25.15 -32.57
N ILE A 77 3.52 -24.46 -31.73
CA ILE A 77 3.67 -24.56 -30.24
C ILE A 77 3.46 -26.01 -29.79
N HIS A 78 2.41 -26.68 -30.29
CA HIS A 78 2.14 -28.07 -29.97
C HIS A 78 3.27 -29.03 -30.45
N MET A 79 3.77 -28.85 -31.64
CA MET A 79 4.86 -29.67 -32.20
C MET A 79 6.17 -29.51 -31.38
N VAL A 80 6.50 -28.29 -30.96
CA VAL A 80 7.64 -27.99 -30.09
C VAL A 80 7.48 -28.60 -28.71
N GLN A 81 6.30 -28.42 -28.08
CA GLN A 81 6.03 -28.95 -26.73
C GLN A 81 6.07 -30.49 -26.68
N ASN A 82 5.63 -31.13 -27.74
CA ASN A 82 5.63 -32.60 -27.85
C ASN A 82 7.04 -33.16 -28.24
N GLY A 83 8.03 -32.29 -28.48
CA GLY A 83 9.36 -32.71 -28.88
C GLY A 83 9.44 -33.39 -30.27
N ALA A 84 8.45 -33.12 -31.12
CA ALA A 84 8.35 -33.72 -32.45
C ALA A 84 9.31 -33.09 -33.50
N LEU A 85 9.93 -31.97 -33.15
CA LEU A 85 10.84 -31.22 -34.00
C LEU A 85 12.28 -31.28 -33.43
N ASN A 86 13.27 -31.09 -34.29
CA ASN A 86 14.66 -30.88 -33.91
C ASN A 86 14.97 -29.38 -33.84
N PHE A 87 14.44 -28.63 -34.81
CA PHE A 87 14.69 -27.18 -34.94
C PHE A 87 13.38 -26.46 -35.22
N VAL A 88 13.36 -25.17 -34.87
CA VAL A 88 12.23 -24.27 -35.09
C VAL A 88 12.72 -22.96 -35.67
N ILE A 89 12.02 -22.44 -36.68
CA ILE A 89 12.21 -21.12 -37.26
C ILE A 89 10.96 -20.32 -36.97
N THR A 90 11.09 -19.20 -36.21
CA THR A 90 9.93 -18.43 -35.75
C THR A 90 10.30 -16.99 -35.48
N ASP A 91 9.32 -16.10 -35.41
CA ASP A 91 9.54 -14.73 -34.97
C ASP A 91 9.85 -14.67 -33.46
N ALA A 92 10.34 -13.53 -32.98
CA ALA A 92 10.76 -13.36 -31.61
C ALA A 92 9.59 -13.43 -30.62
N ALA A 93 8.34 -13.11 -31.01
CA ALA A 93 7.17 -13.19 -30.13
C ALA A 93 6.81 -14.64 -29.82
N VAL A 94 6.72 -15.48 -30.87
CA VAL A 94 6.44 -16.91 -30.70
C VAL A 94 7.63 -17.61 -30.02
N TYR A 95 8.87 -17.23 -30.36
CA TYR A 95 10.07 -17.75 -29.68
C TYR A 95 10.02 -17.47 -28.16
N ALA A 96 9.75 -16.23 -27.75
CA ALA A 96 9.64 -15.84 -26.36
C ALA A 96 8.47 -16.57 -25.64
N SER A 97 7.37 -16.80 -26.37
CA SER A 97 6.25 -17.59 -25.84
C SER A 97 6.65 -19.05 -25.59
N LEU A 98 7.39 -19.66 -26.52
CA LEU A 98 7.89 -21.04 -26.42
C LEU A 98 8.92 -21.21 -25.31
N GLN A 99 9.81 -20.22 -25.08
CA GLN A 99 10.80 -20.24 -23.98
C GLN A 99 10.16 -20.38 -22.60
N SER A 100 8.89 -19.98 -22.44
CA SER A 100 8.19 -20.16 -21.16
C SER A 100 7.88 -21.62 -20.83
N ALA A 101 7.84 -22.50 -21.84
CA ALA A 101 7.44 -23.91 -21.70
C ALA A 101 8.58 -24.91 -22.05
N VAL A 102 9.49 -24.53 -22.94
CA VAL A 102 10.56 -25.40 -23.43
C VAL A 102 11.88 -24.63 -23.48
N GLU A 103 12.96 -25.24 -23.03
CA GLU A 103 14.31 -24.66 -23.09
C GLU A 103 14.84 -24.70 -24.51
N LEU A 104 14.58 -23.64 -25.28
CA LEU A 104 15.10 -23.48 -26.65
C LEU A 104 16.47 -22.82 -26.66
N ARG A 105 17.34 -23.27 -27.58
CA ARG A 105 18.67 -22.68 -27.79
C ARG A 105 18.70 -21.92 -29.11
N PRO A 106 18.81 -20.57 -29.08
CA PRO A 106 18.89 -19.80 -30.32
C PRO A 106 20.24 -20.05 -31.03
N LEU A 107 20.21 -20.29 -32.32
CA LEU A 107 21.36 -20.66 -33.13
C LEU A 107 21.74 -19.55 -34.11
N ALA A 108 20.76 -18.95 -34.74
CA ALA A 108 20.94 -17.87 -35.68
C ALA A 108 19.71 -16.96 -35.70
N GLY A 109 19.88 -15.70 -36.14
CA GLY A 109 18.82 -14.74 -36.38
C GLY A 109 18.86 -14.27 -37.83
N LEU A 110 17.68 -13.99 -38.41
CA LEU A 110 17.61 -13.33 -39.71
C LEU A 110 17.83 -11.84 -39.56
N VAL A 111 18.61 -11.24 -40.46
CA VAL A 111 18.91 -9.81 -40.43
C VAL A 111 18.74 -9.23 -41.83
N TYR A 112 17.93 -8.16 -41.95
CA TYR A 112 17.84 -7.34 -43.17
C TYR A 112 19.06 -6.40 -43.30
N PRO A 113 19.43 -5.99 -44.51
CA PRO A 113 20.51 -5.01 -44.72
C PRO A 113 20.27 -3.68 -43.99
N GLU A 114 19.00 -3.33 -43.76
CA GLU A 114 18.55 -2.12 -43.09
C GLU A 114 18.68 -2.19 -41.56
N ALA A 115 18.89 -3.38 -41.00
CA ALA A 115 19.03 -3.60 -39.57
C ALA A 115 20.49 -3.72 -39.14
N ALA A 116 20.86 -3.19 -37.99
CA ALA A 116 22.21 -3.24 -37.45
C ALA A 116 22.62 -4.68 -37.06
N ASP A 117 21.69 -5.43 -36.48
CA ASP A 117 21.87 -6.80 -35.99
C ASP A 117 20.51 -7.49 -35.79
N ALA A 118 20.53 -8.74 -35.32
CA ALA A 118 19.33 -9.53 -35.08
C ALA A 118 18.50 -9.05 -33.90
N ASP A 119 19.03 -8.28 -32.95
CA ASP A 119 18.28 -7.67 -31.82
C ASP A 119 17.50 -6.44 -32.27
N HIS A 120 17.81 -5.84 -33.43
CA HIS A 120 17.19 -4.61 -33.94
C HIS A 120 16.53 -4.81 -35.30
N MET A 121 15.74 -5.86 -35.47
CA MET A 121 15.23 -6.31 -36.74
C MET A 121 13.76 -5.98 -36.99
N THR A 122 12.94 -5.95 -35.97
CA THR A 122 11.47 -5.89 -36.07
C THR A 122 10.92 -4.63 -35.44
N ALA A 123 10.12 -3.90 -36.19
CA ALA A 123 9.30 -2.78 -35.71
C ALA A 123 8.04 -2.67 -36.54
N SER A 124 7.06 -1.87 -36.14
CA SER A 124 5.90 -1.53 -36.96
C SER A 124 6.01 -0.12 -37.53
N VAL A 125 5.49 0.09 -38.73
CA VAL A 125 5.28 1.41 -39.32
C VAL A 125 3.77 1.66 -39.44
N ALA A 126 3.29 2.69 -38.72
CA ALA A 126 1.92 3.17 -38.86
C ALA A 126 1.89 4.36 -39.81
N PHE A 127 0.92 4.39 -40.73
CA PHE A 127 0.83 5.41 -41.75
C PHE A 127 -0.60 5.77 -42.14
N THR A 128 -0.77 6.93 -42.72
CA THR A 128 -2.03 7.44 -43.26
C THR A 128 -1.79 8.22 -44.56
N ALA A 129 -2.85 8.61 -45.25
CA ALA A 129 -2.74 9.50 -46.43
C ALA A 129 -2.22 10.90 -46.07
N GLN A 130 -1.41 11.50 -46.91
CA GLN A 130 -0.66 12.76 -46.66
C GLN A 130 -1.51 14.02 -46.48
N HIS A 131 -2.83 13.97 -46.58
CA HIS A 131 -3.69 15.16 -46.48
C HIS A 131 -3.71 15.83 -45.09
N GLU A 132 -2.97 15.29 -44.13
CA GLU A 132 -2.80 15.86 -42.78
C GLU A 132 -1.35 16.34 -42.60
N ALA A 133 -1.14 17.66 -42.69
CA ALA A 133 0.16 18.29 -42.56
C ALA A 133 0.70 18.10 -41.10
N GLY A 134 1.89 17.49 -40.98
CA GLY A 134 2.65 17.40 -39.75
C GLY A 134 2.82 15.97 -39.22
N SER A 135 3.77 15.79 -38.29
CA SER A 135 3.98 14.53 -37.59
C SER A 135 2.74 14.23 -36.72
N LEU A 136 1.96 13.22 -37.11
CA LEU A 136 0.80 12.80 -36.36
C LEU A 136 1.24 12.02 -35.13
N SER A 137 0.78 12.47 -33.95
CA SER A 137 0.92 11.70 -32.69
C SER A 137 -0.07 10.53 -32.65
N LEU A 138 0.18 9.54 -31.81
CA LEU A 138 -0.75 8.43 -31.58
C LEU A 138 -2.12 8.93 -31.12
N ALA A 139 -2.18 9.94 -30.28
CA ALA A 139 -3.46 10.52 -29.82
C ALA A 139 -4.33 11.05 -30.96
N ALA A 140 -3.73 11.55 -32.04
CA ALA A 140 -4.44 12.13 -33.19
C ALA A 140 -5.16 11.09 -34.06
N ILE A 141 -4.83 9.82 -33.93
CA ILE A 141 -5.43 8.72 -34.69
C ILE A 141 -6.46 7.91 -33.89
N LYS A 142 -6.72 8.29 -32.63
CA LYS A 142 -7.72 7.61 -31.80
C LYS A 142 -9.12 7.65 -32.44
N GLY A 143 -9.82 6.54 -32.42
CA GLY A 143 -11.17 6.40 -32.99
C GLY A 143 -11.20 6.28 -34.51
N ARG A 144 -10.05 6.27 -35.19
CA ARG A 144 -9.97 6.03 -36.65
C ARG A 144 -10.11 4.55 -36.94
N ARG A 145 -10.33 4.20 -38.24
CA ARG A 145 -10.32 2.82 -38.72
C ARG A 145 -8.89 2.37 -39.00
N LEU A 146 -8.54 1.18 -38.53
CA LEU A 146 -7.23 0.57 -38.73
C LEU A 146 -7.32 -0.57 -39.77
N PHE A 147 -6.34 -0.62 -40.66
CA PHE A 147 -6.09 -1.75 -41.56
C PHE A 147 -4.76 -2.41 -41.21
N VAL A 148 -4.79 -3.71 -40.98
CA VAL A 148 -3.61 -4.55 -40.71
C VAL A 148 -3.66 -5.78 -41.63
N THR A 149 -2.51 -6.37 -41.91
CA THR A 149 -2.48 -7.62 -42.68
C THR A 149 -2.89 -8.81 -41.80
N ASP A 150 -2.34 -8.87 -40.59
CA ASP A 150 -2.62 -9.91 -39.57
C ASP A 150 -2.46 -9.32 -38.18
N LYS A 151 -3.48 -9.46 -37.34
CA LYS A 151 -3.47 -9.01 -35.94
C LYS A 151 -2.48 -9.77 -35.05
N HIS A 152 -2.06 -10.96 -35.48
CA HIS A 152 -1.08 -11.78 -34.77
C HIS A 152 0.34 -11.56 -35.28
N SER A 153 0.52 -10.75 -36.34
CA SER A 153 1.84 -10.43 -36.84
C SER A 153 2.62 -9.57 -35.86
N PHE A 154 3.83 -10.05 -35.50
CA PHE A 154 4.67 -9.37 -34.54
C PHE A 154 5.04 -7.95 -34.99
N GLY A 155 5.65 -7.83 -36.19
CA GLY A 155 6.01 -6.54 -36.76
C GLY A 155 4.82 -5.78 -37.36
N GLY A 156 3.73 -6.50 -37.72
CA GLY A 156 2.55 -5.91 -38.36
C GLY A 156 1.59 -5.23 -37.41
N PHE A 157 1.36 -5.79 -36.23
CA PHE A 157 0.39 -5.22 -35.28
C PHE A 157 0.83 -5.26 -33.83
N LEU A 158 1.41 -6.38 -33.34
CA LEU A 158 1.69 -6.54 -31.92
C LEU A 158 2.68 -5.50 -31.38
N ALA A 159 3.74 -5.18 -32.14
CA ALA A 159 4.67 -4.15 -31.75
C ALA A 159 4.02 -2.76 -31.70
N PHE A 160 3.04 -2.49 -32.59
CA PHE A 160 2.28 -1.25 -32.57
C PHE A 160 1.27 -1.19 -31.40
N ALA A 161 0.60 -2.30 -31.10
CA ALA A 161 -0.28 -2.41 -29.95
C ALA A 161 0.50 -2.19 -28.64
N ALA A 162 1.72 -2.72 -28.54
CA ALA A 162 2.60 -2.46 -27.39
C ALA A 162 2.97 -0.98 -27.27
N GLU A 163 3.25 -0.31 -28.38
CA GLU A 163 3.54 1.13 -28.39
C GLU A 163 2.35 1.96 -27.90
N LEU A 164 1.11 1.58 -28.30
CA LEU A 164 -0.10 2.21 -27.78
C LEU A 164 -0.23 2.03 -26.27
N LYS A 165 0.06 0.83 -25.77
CA LYS A 165 0.01 0.53 -24.32
C LYS A 165 1.05 1.31 -23.53
N ASP A 166 2.27 1.45 -24.06
CA ASP A 166 3.35 2.25 -23.46
C ASP A 166 2.96 3.74 -23.34
N GLU A 167 2.20 4.27 -24.30
CA GLU A 167 1.67 5.64 -24.30
C GLU A 167 0.36 5.79 -23.48
N GLY A 168 -0.07 4.72 -22.81
CA GLY A 168 -1.25 4.72 -21.91
C GLY A 168 -2.60 4.53 -22.61
N PHE A 169 -2.61 4.06 -23.86
CA PHE A 169 -3.84 3.74 -24.59
C PHE A 169 -4.15 2.24 -24.49
N ASP A 170 -5.43 1.88 -24.50
CA ASP A 170 -5.86 0.49 -24.63
C ASP A 170 -5.97 0.12 -26.11
N PRO A 171 -5.17 -0.83 -26.64
CA PRO A 171 -5.21 -1.22 -28.04
C PRO A 171 -6.58 -1.78 -28.48
N GLU A 172 -7.35 -2.39 -27.58
CA GLU A 172 -8.65 -2.99 -27.88
C GLU A 172 -9.73 -1.93 -28.17
N ASP A 173 -9.67 -0.79 -27.44
CA ASP A 173 -10.64 0.29 -27.54
C ASP A 173 -10.13 1.52 -28.29
N PHE A 174 -8.91 1.46 -28.80
CA PHE A 174 -8.23 2.63 -29.41
C PHE A 174 -8.81 3.00 -30.76
N PHE A 175 -9.11 2.00 -31.62
CA PHE A 175 -9.63 2.17 -32.95
C PHE A 175 -11.13 1.92 -33.01
N SER A 176 -11.84 2.62 -33.91
CA SER A 176 -13.26 2.37 -34.12
C SER A 176 -13.58 1.01 -34.79
N ASP A 177 -12.63 0.53 -35.57
CA ASP A 177 -12.70 -0.76 -36.28
C ASP A 177 -11.28 -1.19 -36.66
N VAL A 178 -10.95 -2.47 -36.49
CA VAL A 178 -9.68 -3.07 -36.92
C VAL A 178 -9.98 -4.15 -37.95
N SER A 179 -9.73 -3.80 -39.20
CA SER A 179 -9.99 -4.68 -40.35
C SER A 179 -8.72 -5.44 -40.74
N GLU A 180 -8.79 -6.77 -40.73
CA GLU A 180 -7.72 -7.61 -41.29
C GLU A 180 -7.84 -7.69 -42.80
N PHE A 181 -6.76 -7.43 -43.48
CA PHE A 181 -6.70 -7.34 -44.92
C PHE A 181 -5.90 -8.52 -45.52
N GLN A 182 -6.65 -9.58 -45.89
CA GLN A 182 -6.07 -10.84 -46.38
C GLN A 182 -5.51 -10.75 -47.83
N LYS A 183 -5.02 -9.60 -48.23
CA LYS A 183 -4.39 -9.38 -49.56
C LYS A 183 -2.94 -8.89 -49.38
N SER A 184 -2.32 -8.51 -50.48
CA SER A 184 -0.90 -8.04 -50.41
C SER A 184 -0.79 -6.70 -49.68
N ASP A 185 0.38 -6.48 -49.07
CA ASP A 185 0.72 -5.21 -48.36
C ASP A 185 0.56 -3.99 -49.30
N ALA A 186 0.86 -4.14 -50.58
CA ALA A 186 0.67 -3.08 -51.57
C ALA A 186 -0.82 -2.71 -51.76
N GLU A 187 -1.72 -3.67 -51.70
CA GLU A 187 -3.17 -3.39 -51.76
C GLU A 187 -3.70 -2.77 -50.47
N LEU A 188 -3.14 -3.16 -49.31
CA LEU A 188 -3.46 -2.52 -48.03
C LEU A 188 -3.07 -1.03 -48.11
N VAL A 189 -1.86 -0.69 -48.55
CA VAL A 189 -1.40 0.69 -48.73
C VAL A 189 -2.37 1.47 -49.65
N LYS A 190 -2.72 0.90 -50.82
CA LYS A 190 -3.65 1.52 -51.77
C LYS A 190 -5.04 1.73 -51.15
N THR A 191 -5.49 0.84 -50.28
CA THR A 191 -6.78 0.95 -49.60
C THR A 191 -6.77 2.06 -48.58
N VAL A 192 -5.70 2.18 -47.76
CA VAL A 192 -5.51 3.29 -46.80
C VAL A 192 -5.52 4.63 -47.55
N LEU A 193 -4.77 4.73 -48.67
CA LEU A 193 -4.75 5.96 -49.47
C LEU A 193 -6.13 6.39 -50.01
N LYS A 194 -7.01 5.43 -50.30
CA LYS A 194 -8.35 5.68 -50.85
C LYS A 194 -9.40 5.93 -49.74
N THR A 195 -9.09 5.61 -48.50
CA THR A 195 -10.04 5.70 -47.38
C THR A 195 -9.70 6.91 -46.50
N PRO A 196 -10.46 8.01 -46.54
CA PRO A 196 -10.16 9.18 -45.73
C PRO A 196 -10.11 8.87 -44.23
N GLY A 197 -9.04 9.33 -43.55
CA GLY A 197 -8.87 9.15 -42.14
C GLY A 197 -8.48 7.73 -41.68
N ALA A 198 -8.26 6.80 -42.60
CA ALA A 198 -7.82 5.45 -42.28
C ALA A 198 -6.33 5.43 -41.89
N VAL A 199 -6.00 4.47 -41.05
CA VAL A 199 -4.63 4.17 -40.63
C VAL A 199 -4.27 2.76 -41.12
N GLY A 200 -3.05 2.61 -41.61
CA GLY A 200 -2.46 1.31 -41.97
C GLY A 200 -1.28 1.02 -41.03
N VAL A 201 -1.12 -0.24 -40.64
CA VAL A 201 0.06 -0.70 -39.93
C VAL A 201 0.68 -1.90 -40.68
N LEU A 202 1.97 -1.82 -40.92
CA LEU A 202 2.76 -2.85 -41.59
C LEU A 202 4.08 -3.08 -40.83
N PRO A 203 4.79 -4.19 -41.05
CA PRO A 203 6.16 -4.32 -40.57
C PRO A 203 7.04 -3.20 -41.15
N ALA A 204 7.96 -2.70 -40.36
CA ALA A 204 8.94 -1.72 -40.81
C ALA A 204 9.70 -2.22 -42.04
N CYS A 205 10.26 -1.30 -42.82
CA CYS A 205 10.92 -1.55 -44.13
C CYS A 205 9.97 -1.98 -45.26
N THR A 206 8.74 -2.39 -44.99
CA THR A 206 7.80 -2.81 -46.04
C THR A 206 7.41 -1.67 -46.97
N LEU A 207 7.21 -0.44 -46.45
CA LEU A 207 6.89 0.72 -47.27
C LEU A 207 8.04 1.06 -48.22
N GLU A 208 9.29 1.02 -47.76
CA GLU A 208 10.48 1.27 -48.55
C GLU A 208 10.68 0.19 -49.65
N ARG A 209 10.46 -1.08 -49.30
CA ARG A 209 10.55 -2.20 -50.27
C ARG A 209 9.48 -2.12 -51.35
N LEU A 210 8.23 -1.83 -50.96
CA LEU A 210 7.15 -1.65 -51.94
C LEU A 210 7.37 -0.44 -52.85
N GLN A 211 7.98 0.62 -52.34
CA GLN A 211 8.34 1.79 -53.10
C GLN A 211 9.48 1.48 -54.09
N SER A 212 10.55 0.82 -53.63
CA SER A 212 11.70 0.44 -54.47
C SER A 212 11.30 -0.55 -55.57
N ALA A 213 10.34 -1.42 -55.29
CA ALA A 213 9.75 -2.35 -56.27
C ALA A 213 8.71 -1.70 -57.20
N GLY A 214 8.38 -0.42 -57.02
CA GLY A 214 7.44 0.31 -57.88
C GLY A 214 5.95 -0.02 -57.66
N PHE A 215 5.60 -0.73 -56.57
CA PHE A 215 4.23 -1.08 -56.29
C PHE A 215 3.38 0.04 -55.68
N ILE A 216 4.05 0.99 -55.00
CA ILE A 216 3.41 2.14 -54.35
C ILE A 216 4.22 3.43 -54.58
N ASP A 217 3.53 4.58 -54.47
CA ASP A 217 4.18 5.89 -54.32
C ASP A 217 4.09 6.31 -52.85
N ALA A 218 5.23 6.28 -52.16
CA ALA A 218 5.27 6.67 -50.74
C ALA A 218 5.22 8.19 -50.52
N ALA A 219 5.27 9.01 -51.58
CA ALA A 219 5.14 10.47 -51.47
C ALA A 219 3.72 10.88 -50.96
N GLY A 220 2.70 10.04 -51.16
CA GLY A 220 1.35 10.25 -50.67
C GLY A 220 1.08 9.80 -49.24
N LEU A 221 2.11 9.37 -48.50
CA LEU A 221 1.96 8.78 -47.16
C LEU A 221 2.60 9.65 -46.06
N THR A 222 1.98 9.74 -44.92
CA THR A 222 2.54 10.30 -43.70
C THR A 222 2.70 9.18 -42.64
N VAL A 223 3.91 9.02 -42.13
CA VAL A 223 4.20 8.08 -41.03
C VAL A 223 3.78 8.70 -39.72
N ILE A 224 3.00 7.95 -38.93
CA ILE A 224 2.47 8.32 -37.61
C ILE A 224 3.52 7.96 -36.57
N ASN A 225 3.74 8.82 -35.57
CA ASN A 225 4.68 8.60 -34.47
C ASN A 225 6.08 8.20 -34.99
N ALA A 226 6.54 8.89 -36.03
CA ALA A 226 7.80 8.55 -36.69
C ALA A 226 8.98 8.58 -35.73
N LYS A 227 9.66 7.46 -35.58
CA LYS A 227 10.89 7.29 -34.81
C LYS A 227 12.09 7.11 -35.76
N ASN A 228 13.23 7.56 -35.30
CA ASN A 228 14.50 7.42 -36.04
C ASN A 228 15.53 6.72 -35.16
N GLY A 229 16.36 5.89 -35.72
CA GLY A 229 17.41 5.18 -35.00
C GLY A 229 16.96 3.84 -34.44
N GLY A 230 17.54 3.44 -33.30
CA GLY A 230 17.22 2.14 -32.69
C GLY A 230 17.81 0.93 -33.42
N GLY A 231 18.80 1.15 -34.33
CA GLY A 231 19.43 0.06 -35.07
C GLY A 231 18.72 -0.32 -36.38
N LEU A 232 17.64 0.36 -36.74
CA LEU A 232 16.89 0.14 -37.98
C LEU A 232 16.90 1.42 -38.83
N THR A 233 17.27 1.35 -40.10
CA THR A 233 17.33 2.52 -40.98
C THR A 233 16.00 2.88 -41.64
N CYS A 234 15.06 1.93 -41.69
CA CYS A 234 13.71 2.17 -42.20
C CYS A 234 12.88 3.04 -41.29
N ARG A 235 11.89 3.72 -41.85
CA ARG A 235 10.86 4.44 -41.09
C ARG A 235 10.06 3.49 -40.21
N HIS A 236 9.92 3.83 -38.95
CA HIS A 236 9.14 3.03 -37.99
C HIS A 236 8.42 3.91 -36.98
N SER A 237 7.38 3.37 -36.38
CA SER A 237 6.51 4.05 -35.40
C SER A 237 6.67 3.53 -33.99
N THR A 238 7.36 2.42 -33.79
CA THR A 238 7.45 1.68 -32.52
C THR A 238 8.90 1.55 -32.08
N LYS A 239 9.09 1.00 -30.86
CA LYS A 239 10.40 0.46 -30.46
C LYS A 239 10.83 -0.65 -31.44
N VAL A 240 12.13 -0.91 -31.48
CA VAL A 240 12.72 -1.97 -32.31
C VAL A 240 12.95 -3.20 -31.43
N TYR A 241 12.66 -4.36 -31.99
CA TYR A 241 12.68 -5.67 -31.35
C TYR A 241 13.52 -6.67 -32.13
N PRO A 242 13.93 -7.81 -31.52
CA PRO A 242 14.51 -8.94 -32.22
C PRO A 242 13.63 -9.45 -33.34
N GLY A 243 14.29 -10.04 -34.38
CA GLY A 243 13.62 -10.59 -35.53
C GLY A 243 13.33 -12.09 -35.46
N TRP A 244 13.45 -12.73 -36.60
CA TRP A 244 13.29 -14.16 -36.76
C TRP A 244 14.47 -14.95 -36.19
N VAL A 245 14.17 -16.11 -35.58
CA VAL A 245 15.12 -16.94 -34.87
C VAL A 245 15.06 -18.38 -35.35
N LEU A 246 16.22 -18.94 -35.69
CA LEU A 246 16.42 -20.38 -35.79
C LEU A 246 16.88 -20.91 -34.41
N ALA A 247 16.17 -21.85 -33.83
CA ALA A 247 16.51 -22.43 -32.56
C ALA A 247 16.47 -23.95 -32.56
N SER A 248 17.26 -24.60 -31.70
CA SER A 248 17.23 -26.04 -31.51
C SER A 248 16.40 -26.39 -30.26
N LEU A 249 15.74 -27.56 -30.32
CA LEU A 249 15.08 -28.14 -29.16
C LEU A 249 16.11 -28.87 -28.28
N PRO A 250 15.80 -29.08 -26.98
CA PRO A 250 16.70 -29.75 -26.03
C PRO A 250 17.04 -31.19 -26.42
N SER A 251 16.14 -31.88 -27.15
CA SER A 251 16.28 -33.25 -27.62
C SER A 251 17.27 -33.41 -28.78
N SER A 252 17.72 -32.31 -29.38
CA SER A 252 18.60 -32.37 -30.56
C SER A 252 20.04 -32.67 -30.17
N ASP A 253 20.67 -33.55 -30.93
CA ASP A 253 22.09 -33.89 -30.76
C ASP A 253 23.00 -32.66 -30.95
N LEU A 254 24.01 -32.50 -30.10
CA LEU A 254 24.94 -31.36 -30.15
C LEU A 254 25.77 -31.30 -31.42
N GLY A 255 26.11 -32.46 -32.03
CA GLY A 255 26.81 -32.47 -33.32
C GLY A 255 25.94 -31.90 -34.42
N LEU A 256 24.67 -32.30 -34.46
CA LEU A 256 23.68 -31.79 -35.38
C LEU A 256 23.43 -30.29 -35.17
N VAL A 257 23.29 -29.85 -33.89
CA VAL A 257 23.14 -28.45 -33.57
C VAL A 257 24.28 -27.59 -34.07
N ARG A 258 25.54 -28.02 -33.90
CA ARG A 258 26.70 -27.31 -34.42
C ARG A 258 26.68 -27.20 -35.93
N MET A 259 26.34 -28.30 -36.61
CA MET A 259 26.29 -28.34 -38.05
C MET A 259 25.24 -27.39 -38.62
N VAL A 260 24.02 -27.43 -38.08
CA VAL A 260 22.92 -26.55 -38.46
C VAL A 260 23.29 -25.08 -38.23
N ALA A 261 23.87 -24.75 -37.10
CA ALA A 261 24.31 -23.37 -36.78
C ALA A 261 25.40 -22.91 -37.75
N ALA A 262 26.43 -23.76 -38.04
CA ALA A 262 27.50 -23.43 -38.96
C ALA A 262 26.95 -23.24 -40.38
N THR A 263 26.06 -24.10 -40.85
CA THR A 263 25.43 -24.00 -42.17
C THR A 263 24.61 -22.71 -42.32
N ALA A 264 23.84 -22.35 -41.28
CA ALA A 264 23.09 -21.10 -41.29
C ALA A 264 24.02 -19.88 -41.39
N LEU A 265 25.02 -19.79 -40.50
CA LEU A 265 25.95 -18.65 -40.47
C LEU A 265 26.88 -18.56 -41.69
N ALA A 266 27.12 -19.66 -42.39
CA ALA A 266 27.91 -19.66 -43.61
C ALA A 266 27.13 -19.24 -44.88
N ALA A 267 25.81 -19.17 -44.82
CA ALA A 267 24.93 -18.78 -45.92
C ALA A 267 24.77 -17.25 -45.97
N THR A 268 25.83 -16.52 -46.28
CA THR A 268 25.80 -15.06 -46.37
C THR A 268 25.72 -14.60 -47.83
N SER A 269 24.79 -13.70 -48.14
CA SER A 269 24.67 -12.99 -49.40
C SER A 269 24.62 -11.49 -49.11
N PRO A 270 25.68 -10.72 -49.39
CA PRO A 270 25.73 -9.30 -49.13
C PRO A 270 24.55 -8.54 -49.77
N GLY A 271 23.90 -7.67 -49.03
CA GLY A 271 22.78 -6.84 -49.51
C GLY A 271 21.42 -7.54 -49.61
N MET A 272 21.31 -8.75 -49.09
CA MET A 272 20.05 -9.48 -48.96
C MET A 272 19.78 -9.90 -47.50
N LEU A 273 18.55 -10.31 -47.18
CA LEU A 273 18.22 -10.96 -45.92
C LEU A 273 19.17 -12.14 -45.68
N GLN A 274 19.82 -12.22 -44.53
CA GLN A 274 20.80 -13.25 -44.22
C GLN A 274 20.73 -13.77 -42.80
N TRP A 275 21.16 -15.01 -42.56
CA TRP A 275 21.39 -15.55 -41.25
C TRP A 275 22.62 -14.90 -40.61
N SER A 276 22.49 -14.45 -39.38
CA SER A 276 23.55 -13.83 -38.57
C SER A 276 23.54 -14.44 -37.16
N PHE A 277 24.35 -13.90 -36.26
CA PHE A 277 24.31 -14.31 -34.85
C PHE A 277 22.89 -14.16 -34.28
N PRO A 278 22.50 -15.09 -33.37
CA PRO A 278 21.15 -15.06 -32.80
C PRO A 278 20.92 -13.80 -31.95
N PRO A 279 19.67 -13.32 -31.83
CA PRO A 279 19.32 -12.27 -30.89
C PRO A 279 19.68 -12.67 -29.46
N THR A 280 20.05 -11.69 -28.65
CA THR A 280 20.53 -11.90 -27.28
C THR A 280 19.56 -11.35 -26.22
N ASP A 281 18.75 -10.35 -26.54
CA ASP A 281 17.84 -9.68 -25.59
C ASP A 281 16.35 -9.83 -25.95
N PHE A 282 15.74 -10.83 -25.41
CA PHE A 282 14.28 -11.05 -25.53
C PHE A 282 13.45 -10.40 -24.41
N ARG A 283 14.05 -9.68 -23.47
CA ARG A 283 13.32 -9.08 -22.33
C ARG A 283 12.24 -8.10 -22.79
N ARG A 284 12.53 -7.31 -23.82
CA ARG A 284 11.53 -6.38 -24.37
C ARG A 284 10.35 -7.11 -24.99
N VAL A 285 10.57 -8.24 -25.63
CA VAL A 285 9.52 -9.09 -26.21
C VAL A 285 8.68 -9.72 -25.10
N HIS A 286 9.31 -10.26 -24.07
CA HIS A 286 8.58 -10.81 -22.91
C HIS A 286 7.72 -9.76 -22.22
N ASN A 287 8.25 -8.56 -21.98
CA ASN A 287 7.48 -7.47 -21.38
C ASN A 287 6.27 -7.10 -22.26
N MET A 288 6.47 -6.98 -23.57
CA MET A 288 5.40 -6.73 -24.53
C MET A 288 4.29 -7.80 -24.45
N LEU A 289 4.65 -9.09 -24.43
CA LEU A 289 3.69 -10.19 -24.33
C LEU A 289 2.90 -10.15 -23.02
N ILE A 290 3.58 -9.78 -21.91
CA ILE A 290 2.96 -9.60 -20.60
C ILE A 290 1.97 -8.43 -20.63
N ASP A 291 2.38 -7.29 -21.16
CA ASP A 291 1.60 -6.06 -21.20
C ASP A 291 0.36 -6.21 -22.10
N LEU A 292 0.48 -6.94 -23.21
CA LEU A 292 -0.62 -7.26 -24.11
C LEU A 292 -1.47 -8.46 -23.64
N GLY A 293 -1.02 -9.23 -22.65
CA GLY A 293 -1.73 -10.43 -22.18
C GLY A 293 -1.80 -11.55 -23.22
N ILE A 294 -0.78 -11.72 -24.07
CA ILE A 294 -0.75 -12.65 -25.20
C ILE A 294 0.10 -13.88 -24.91
N GLY A 295 -0.16 -14.98 -25.63
CA GLY A 295 0.57 -16.24 -25.51
C GLY A 295 0.46 -16.87 -24.13
N PRO A 296 1.56 -17.22 -23.44
CA PRO A 296 1.52 -17.85 -22.13
C PRO A 296 0.97 -16.92 -21.05
N TYR A 297 0.83 -15.64 -21.33
CA TYR A 297 0.29 -14.62 -20.43
C TYR A 297 -1.18 -14.32 -20.66
N ALA A 298 -1.82 -14.93 -21.67
CA ALA A 298 -3.25 -14.79 -21.96
C ALA A 298 -4.10 -15.23 -20.77
N GLY A 299 -5.05 -14.38 -20.35
CA GLY A 299 -5.94 -14.65 -19.21
C GLY A 299 -5.23 -14.68 -17.86
N ASN A 300 -4.04 -14.10 -17.76
CA ASN A 300 -3.19 -14.14 -16.55
C ASN A 300 -3.39 -12.96 -15.58
N GLU A 301 -4.23 -11.99 -15.86
CA GLU A 301 -4.50 -10.91 -14.91
C GLU A 301 -4.88 -11.43 -13.52
N GLY A 302 -5.62 -12.53 -13.45
CA GLY A 302 -5.92 -13.22 -12.19
C GLY A 302 -4.85 -14.19 -11.67
N LYS A 303 -3.98 -14.71 -12.56
CA LYS A 303 -2.96 -15.70 -12.17
C LYS A 303 -1.67 -15.08 -11.66
N LEU A 304 -1.29 -13.89 -12.17
CA LEU A 304 -0.16 -13.10 -11.63
C LEU A 304 -0.41 -12.73 -10.17
N TRP A 305 -1.62 -12.26 -9.84
CA TRP A 305 -2.01 -11.97 -8.47
C TRP A 305 -2.05 -13.22 -7.60
N LYS A 306 -2.57 -14.36 -8.15
CA LYS A 306 -2.57 -15.66 -7.45
C LYS A 306 -1.16 -16.17 -7.21
N GLY A 307 -0.27 -16.06 -8.19
CA GLY A 307 1.14 -16.47 -8.07
C GLY A 307 1.91 -15.61 -7.06
N LEU A 308 1.70 -14.29 -7.10
CA LEU A 308 2.28 -13.35 -6.14
C LEU A 308 1.72 -13.63 -4.72
N PHE A 309 0.41 -13.83 -4.60
CA PHE A 309 -0.24 -14.17 -3.34
C PHE A 309 0.27 -15.51 -2.77
N LEU A 310 0.41 -16.55 -3.59
CA LEU A 310 0.94 -17.85 -3.16
C LEU A 310 2.41 -17.76 -2.73
N ARG A 311 3.23 -16.98 -3.42
CA ARG A 311 4.65 -16.78 -3.11
C ARG A 311 4.83 -15.99 -1.81
N TYR A 312 3.97 -14.97 -1.58
CA TYR A 312 4.07 -14.08 -0.41
C TYR A 312 3.00 -14.35 0.65
N ARG A 313 2.27 -15.48 0.57
CA ARG A 313 1.16 -15.81 1.50
C ARG A 313 1.55 -15.73 2.97
N TRP A 314 2.77 -16.12 3.33
CA TRP A 314 3.26 -16.04 4.69
C TRP A 314 3.54 -14.60 5.13
N TRP A 315 3.97 -13.75 4.22
CA TRP A 315 4.13 -12.31 4.47
C TRP A 315 2.78 -11.63 4.67
N PHE A 316 1.79 -11.93 3.84
CA PHE A 316 0.42 -11.43 4.02
C PHE A 316 -0.21 -11.95 5.32
N ALA A 317 -0.01 -13.22 5.67
CA ALA A 317 -0.45 -13.79 6.94
C ALA A 317 0.25 -13.11 8.13
N GLY A 318 1.55 -12.82 8.04
CA GLY A 318 2.31 -12.08 9.04
C GLY A 318 1.81 -10.65 9.25
N ILE A 319 1.55 -9.93 8.15
CA ILE A 319 0.99 -8.57 8.19
C ILE A 319 -0.43 -8.59 8.79
N ALA A 320 -1.28 -9.55 8.38
CA ALA A 320 -2.63 -9.70 8.92
C ALA A 320 -2.61 -10.01 10.42
N LEU A 321 -1.73 -10.91 10.87
CA LEU A 321 -1.53 -11.21 12.29
C LEU A 321 -1.04 -9.99 13.07
N PHE A 322 -0.09 -9.25 12.52
CA PHE A 322 0.42 -8.01 13.14
C PHE A 322 -0.66 -6.95 13.28
N MET A 323 -1.47 -6.73 12.24
CA MET A 323 -2.64 -5.83 12.29
C MET A 323 -3.65 -6.28 13.35
N LEU A 324 -3.92 -7.59 13.45
CA LEU A 324 -4.82 -8.16 14.45
C LEU A 324 -4.30 -7.96 15.87
N LEU A 325 -2.99 -8.10 16.08
CA LEU A 325 -2.34 -7.82 17.37
C LEU A 325 -2.42 -6.35 17.76
N ILE A 326 -2.23 -5.42 16.81
CA ILE A 326 -2.39 -3.99 17.06
C ILE A 326 -3.83 -3.67 17.45
N LEU A 327 -4.79 -4.24 16.74
CA LEU A 327 -6.22 -4.04 17.02
C LEU A 327 -6.62 -4.62 18.38
N ALA A 328 -6.16 -5.83 18.71
CA ALA A 328 -6.33 -6.46 20.02
C ALA A 328 -5.70 -5.62 21.14
N HIS A 329 -4.48 -5.13 20.91
CA HIS A 329 -3.81 -4.23 21.86
C HIS A 329 -4.59 -2.93 22.06
N GLY A 330 -5.09 -2.31 20.98
CA GLY A 330 -5.93 -1.12 21.06
C GLY A 330 -7.22 -1.34 21.86
N VAL A 331 -7.90 -2.46 21.64
CA VAL A 331 -9.10 -2.85 22.41
C VAL A 331 -8.74 -3.11 23.88
N PHE A 332 -7.64 -3.79 24.14
CA PHE A 332 -7.16 -4.05 25.50
C PHE A 332 -6.83 -2.76 26.25
N VAL A 333 -6.10 -1.83 25.64
CA VAL A 333 -5.79 -0.52 26.23
C VAL A 333 -7.07 0.30 26.46
N ALA A 334 -8.01 0.31 25.51
CA ALA A 334 -9.29 1.00 25.67
C ALA A 334 -10.11 0.41 26.81
N TRP A 335 -10.12 -0.91 26.98
CA TRP A 335 -10.75 -1.58 28.11
C TRP A 335 -10.08 -1.22 29.43
N LEU A 336 -8.75 -1.26 29.49
CA LEU A 336 -7.97 -0.91 30.68
C LEU A 336 -8.22 0.56 31.10
N VAL A 337 -8.21 1.47 30.14
CA VAL A 337 -8.52 2.90 30.40
C VAL A 337 -9.94 3.07 30.95
N ARG A 338 -10.92 2.38 30.33
CA ARG A 338 -12.32 2.45 30.82
C ARG A 338 -12.48 1.93 32.24
N THR A 339 -11.82 0.84 32.60
CA THR A 339 -11.85 0.30 33.98
C THR A 339 -11.18 1.24 34.94
N ARG A 340 -9.98 1.73 34.63
CA ARG A 340 -9.26 2.69 35.49
C ARG A 340 -9.99 4.02 35.66
N THR A 341 -10.62 4.53 34.61
CA THR A 341 -11.41 5.78 34.73
C THR A 341 -12.68 5.60 35.58
N LYS A 342 -13.33 4.41 35.55
CA LYS A 342 -14.44 4.10 36.44
C LYS A 342 -14.00 4.06 37.90
N ASP A 343 -12.89 3.38 38.20
CA ASP A 343 -12.35 3.28 39.56
C ASP A 343 -11.93 4.66 40.09
N LEU A 344 -11.30 5.47 39.26
CA LEU A 344 -10.92 6.84 39.64
C LEU A 344 -12.16 7.71 39.93
N ARG A 345 -13.20 7.65 39.09
CA ARG A 345 -14.45 8.37 39.32
C ARG A 345 -15.12 7.95 40.62
N LEU A 346 -15.17 6.65 40.91
CA LEU A 346 -15.71 6.14 42.17
C LEU A 346 -14.90 6.62 43.38
N SER A 347 -13.57 6.66 43.27
CA SER A 347 -12.70 7.17 44.30
C SER A 347 -12.90 8.67 44.55
N LEU A 348 -13.01 9.46 43.48
CA LEU A 348 -13.30 10.90 43.58
C LEU A 348 -14.66 11.17 44.23
N LEU A 349 -15.71 10.42 43.88
CA LEU A 349 -17.02 10.53 44.50
C LEU A 349 -17.00 10.18 46.00
N LYS A 350 -16.20 9.16 46.38
CA LYS A 350 -16.01 8.83 47.82
C LYS A 350 -15.29 9.96 48.57
N GLN A 351 -14.23 10.52 47.94
CA GLN A 351 -13.51 11.66 48.52
C GLN A 351 -14.44 12.88 48.68
N GLN A 352 -15.27 13.21 47.71
CA GLN A 352 -16.23 14.31 47.82
C GLN A 352 -17.21 14.08 48.97
N LYS A 353 -17.79 12.87 49.08
CA LYS A 353 -18.69 12.54 50.21
C LYS A 353 -18.00 12.67 51.54
N MET A 354 -16.77 12.15 51.68
CA MET A 354 -16.02 12.29 52.93
C MET A 354 -15.70 13.76 53.25
N THR A 355 -15.38 14.57 52.24
CA THR A 355 -15.16 16.00 52.44
C THR A 355 -16.41 16.71 52.90
N ASP A 356 -17.57 16.41 52.31
CA ASP A 356 -18.85 16.96 52.71
C ASP A 356 -19.23 16.55 54.14
N GLU A 357 -19.02 15.29 54.52
CA GLU A 357 -19.24 14.80 55.90
C GLU A 357 -18.31 15.52 56.89
N ILE A 358 -17.05 15.74 56.58
CA ILE A 358 -16.08 16.48 57.38
C ILE A 358 -16.56 17.93 57.54
N LEU A 359 -17.01 18.59 56.48
CA LEU A 359 -17.52 19.96 56.54
C LEU A 359 -18.77 20.06 57.41
N GLN A 360 -19.71 19.13 57.27
CA GLN A 360 -20.91 19.07 58.12
C GLN A 360 -20.56 18.82 59.58
N THR A 361 -19.64 17.91 59.84
CA THR A 361 -19.20 17.62 61.22
C THR A 361 -18.49 18.81 61.83
N ARG A 362 -17.62 19.51 61.08
CA ARG A 362 -17.00 20.76 61.54
C ARG A 362 -18.05 21.85 61.86
N ALA A 363 -19.02 22.02 60.98
CA ALA A 363 -20.10 22.98 61.23
C ALA A 363 -20.91 22.64 62.50
N ARG A 364 -21.20 21.34 62.76
CA ARG A 364 -21.85 20.89 64.00
C ARG A 364 -20.98 21.14 65.21
N LEU A 365 -19.69 20.81 65.15
CA LEU A 365 -18.76 21.09 66.25
C LEU A 365 -18.68 22.58 66.57
N GLN A 366 -18.56 23.44 65.56
CA GLN A 366 -18.57 24.90 65.77
C GLN A 366 -19.85 25.40 66.39
N SER A 367 -21.03 24.82 66.04
CA SER A 367 -22.31 25.17 66.67
C SER A 367 -22.36 24.71 68.11
N MET A 368 -21.86 23.50 68.44
CA MET A 368 -21.79 23.01 69.82
C MET A 368 -20.83 23.82 70.71
N GLU A 369 -19.62 24.20 70.13
CA GLU A 369 -18.72 25.08 70.88
C GLU A 369 -19.36 26.43 71.23
N LYS A 370 -20.10 27.02 70.27
CA LYS A 370 -20.85 28.26 70.54
C LYS A 370 -21.92 28.07 71.71
N VAL A 371 -22.66 26.98 71.66
CA VAL A 371 -23.67 26.65 72.72
C VAL A 371 -22.97 26.42 74.03
N GLN A 372 -21.87 25.73 74.08
CA GLN A 372 -21.10 25.46 75.29
C GLN A 372 -20.55 26.75 75.89
N THR A 373 -20.01 27.65 75.06
CA THR A 373 -19.48 28.95 75.47
C THR A 373 -20.62 29.82 76.09
N VAL A 374 -21.76 29.85 75.42
CA VAL A 374 -22.95 30.55 75.94
C VAL A 374 -23.43 29.98 77.27
N SER A 375 -23.40 28.64 77.39
CA SER A 375 -23.80 27.96 78.65
C SER A 375 -22.88 28.30 79.85
N HIS A 376 -21.56 28.27 79.63
CA HIS A 376 -20.60 28.68 80.63
C HIS A 376 -20.75 30.18 81.05
N MET A 377 -20.93 31.04 80.04
CA MET A 377 -21.16 32.47 80.31
C MET A 377 -22.51 32.74 81.05
N SER A 378 -23.54 31.96 80.75
CA SER A 378 -24.82 32.10 81.40
C SER A 378 -24.71 31.96 82.94
N THR A 379 -23.87 31.10 83.46
CA THR A 379 -23.61 30.93 84.88
C THR A 379 -22.94 32.14 85.50
N LEU A 380 -21.92 32.69 84.76
CA LEU A 380 -21.24 33.92 85.23
C LEU A 380 -22.16 35.13 85.20
N PHE A 381 -22.94 35.33 84.15
CA PHE A 381 -23.93 36.42 84.08
C PHE A 381 -25.03 36.32 85.13
N ALA A 382 -25.48 35.11 85.41
CA ALA A 382 -26.45 34.92 86.48
C ALA A 382 -25.88 35.36 87.89
N HIS A 383 -24.58 35.07 88.07
CA HIS A 383 -23.92 35.48 89.31
C HIS A 383 -23.68 37.01 89.31
N GLU A 384 -23.24 37.66 88.25
CA GLU A 384 -23.03 39.10 88.17
C GLU A 384 -24.34 39.89 88.26
N LEU A 385 -25.45 39.42 87.70
CA LEU A 385 -26.77 40.02 87.80
C LEU A 385 -27.37 39.90 89.26
N LYS A 386 -27.10 38.78 89.97
CA LYS A 386 -27.55 38.56 91.31
C LYS A 386 -27.01 39.56 92.32
N GLN A 387 -25.76 40.06 92.09
CA GLN A 387 -25.10 41.03 92.96
C GLN A 387 -25.89 42.38 93.03
N PRO A 388 -26.05 43.15 91.88
CA PRO A 388 -26.74 44.42 91.96
C PRO A 388 -28.22 44.26 92.38
N LEU A 389 -28.86 43.17 91.93
CA LEU A 389 -30.26 42.91 92.35
C LEU A 389 -30.37 42.66 93.89
N ALA A 390 -29.43 41.92 94.46
CA ALA A 390 -29.38 41.70 95.88
C ALA A 390 -29.12 43.02 96.65
N ALA A 391 -28.21 43.88 96.11
CA ALA A 391 -27.98 45.19 96.70
C ALA A 391 -29.19 46.12 96.62
N ILE A 392 -29.91 46.17 95.46
CA ILE A 392 -31.18 46.94 95.35
C ILE A 392 -32.18 46.45 96.35
N ARG A 393 -32.35 45.11 96.46
CA ARG A 393 -33.26 44.52 97.46
C ARG A 393 -32.86 44.95 98.88
N ASN A 394 -31.61 44.91 99.26
CA ASN A 394 -31.13 45.27 100.59
C ASN A 394 -31.41 46.76 100.90
N PHE A 395 -31.09 47.65 99.88
CA PHE A 395 -31.39 49.06 100.03
C PHE A 395 -32.90 49.33 100.15
N SER A 396 -33.74 48.67 99.37
CA SER A 396 -35.17 48.77 99.40
C SER A 396 -35.71 48.33 100.77
N LEU A 397 -35.25 47.19 101.30
CA LEU A 397 -35.60 46.70 102.66
C LEU A 397 -35.09 47.63 103.73
N GLY A 398 -33.93 48.21 103.59
CA GLY A 398 -33.33 49.22 104.48
C GLY A 398 -34.23 50.46 104.56
N LEU A 399 -34.62 51.00 103.40
CA LEU A 399 -35.54 52.12 103.30
C LEU A 399 -36.90 51.86 103.97
N LEU A 400 -37.48 50.67 103.68
CA LEU A 400 -38.75 50.26 104.22
C LEU A 400 -38.71 50.19 105.78
N ARG A 401 -37.67 49.57 106.34
CA ARG A 401 -37.47 49.51 107.79
C ARG A 401 -37.32 50.88 108.47
N ARG A 402 -36.52 51.79 107.85
CA ARG A 402 -36.29 53.14 108.34
C ARG A 402 -37.61 53.99 108.26
N SER A 403 -38.37 53.84 107.16
CA SER A 403 -39.66 54.48 106.96
C SER A 403 -40.63 54.04 108.06
N GLN A 404 -40.69 52.76 108.42
CA GLN A 404 -41.59 52.22 109.51
C GLN A 404 -41.23 52.74 110.89
N ARG A 405 -39.95 53.14 111.09
CA ARG A 405 -39.52 53.68 112.38
C ARG A 405 -39.55 55.19 112.48
N GLY A 406 -40.00 55.87 111.42
CA GLY A 406 -40.01 57.33 111.39
C GLY A 406 -38.63 57.98 111.34
N GLU A 407 -37.56 57.22 111.05
CA GLU A 407 -36.15 57.63 111.05
C GLU A 407 -35.64 57.97 109.65
N LEU A 408 -36.55 58.34 108.74
CA LEU A 408 -36.17 58.56 107.33
C LEU A 408 -36.19 60.07 107.05
N ASP A 409 -35.01 60.66 106.92
CA ASP A 409 -34.85 62.01 106.46
C ASP A 409 -34.75 62.09 104.93
N ALA A 410 -35.06 63.20 104.27
CA ALA A 410 -35.14 63.36 102.83
C ALA A 410 -33.79 63.19 102.17
N GLU A 411 -32.68 63.54 102.81
CA GLU A 411 -31.30 63.41 102.24
C GLU A 411 -30.81 61.93 102.18
N THR A 412 -31.05 61.19 103.25
CA THR A 412 -30.77 59.73 103.33
C THR A 412 -31.59 58.97 102.32
N MET A 413 -32.91 59.34 102.18
CA MET A 413 -33.80 58.70 101.19
C MET A 413 -33.26 58.94 99.76
N HIS A 414 -32.94 60.20 99.44
CA HIS A 414 -32.37 60.59 98.10
C HIS A 414 -31.10 59.83 97.81
N SER A 415 -30.11 59.80 98.71
CA SER A 415 -28.85 59.12 98.56
C SER A 415 -29.01 57.59 98.30
N ILE A 416 -29.94 56.92 98.95
CA ILE A 416 -30.19 55.53 98.77
C ILE A 416 -30.95 55.26 97.45
N LEU A 417 -31.87 56.11 97.04
CA LEU A 417 -32.51 56.02 95.73
C LEU A 417 -31.53 56.20 94.58
N GLU A 418 -30.62 57.18 94.68
CA GLU A 418 -29.54 57.33 93.69
C GLU A 418 -28.69 56.06 93.50
N LYS A 419 -28.31 55.43 94.66
CA LYS A 419 -27.57 54.16 94.62
C LYS A 419 -28.37 53.01 93.97
N MET A 420 -29.69 53.00 94.20
CA MET A 420 -30.53 52.02 93.58
C MET A 420 -30.69 52.23 92.07
N VAL A 421 -30.81 53.49 91.64
CA VAL A 421 -30.79 53.83 90.18
C VAL A 421 -29.46 53.39 89.51
N PHE A 422 -28.31 53.71 90.11
CA PHE A 422 -27.03 53.30 89.65
C PHE A 422 -26.92 51.76 89.51
N LEU A 423 -27.34 51.01 90.52
CA LEU A 423 -27.38 49.51 90.51
C LEU A 423 -28.28 48.95 89.42
N THR A 424 -29.43 49.64 89.16
CA THR A 424 -30.36 49.24 88.11
C THR A 424 -29.74 49.48 86.74
N GLU A 425 -29.02 50.60 86.52
CA GLU A 425 -28.30 50.88 85.32
C GLU A 425 -27.14 49.82 85.12
N GLN A 426 -26.47 49.46 86.17
CA GLN A 426 -25.45 48.42 86.11
C GLN A 426 -26.04 47.05 85.73
N ALA A 427 -27.12 46.63 86.25
CA ALA A 427 -27.88 45.44 85.88
C ALA A 427 -28.30 45.47 84.41
N SER A 428 -28.84 46.64 83.96
CA SER A 428 -29.20 46.82 82.53
C SER A 428 -28.07 46.70 81.61
N ASN A 429 -26.89 47.24 81.96
CA ASN A 429 -25.68 47.12 81.17
C ASN A 429 -25.21 45.65 81.01
N ILE A 430 -25.26 44.86 82.08
CA ILE A 430 -24.95 43.42 82.03
C ILE A 430 -25.88 42.73 81.01
N VAL A 431 -27.23 42.96 81.10
CA VAL A 431 -28.19 42.37 80.20
C VAL A 431 -27.90 42.79 78.72
N ASN A 432 -27.56 44.06 78.49
CA ASN A 432 -27.21 44.54 77.13
C ASN A 432 -25.94 43.91 76.59
N HIS A 433 -24.93 43.70 77.43
CA HIS A 433 -23.71 42.98 77.02
C HIS A 433 -24.00 41.53 76.65
N VAL A 434 -24.80 40.80 77.42
CA VAL A 434 -25.22 39.43 77.09
C VAL A 434 -25.98 39.41 75.76
N ARG A 435 -26.87 40.33 75.52
CA ARG A 435 -27.67 40.41 74.31
C ARG A 435 -26.78 40.71 73.07
N LYS A 436 -25.83 41.60 73.21
CA LYS A 436 -24.85 41.90 72.13
C LYS A 436 -24.00 40.64 71.79
N TYR A 437 -23.52 39.93 72.80
CA TYR A 437 -22.73 38.73 72.63
C TYR A 437 -23.52 37.59 71.98
N ALA A 438 -24.78 37.37 72.43
CA ALA A 438 -25.67 36.37 71.86
C ALA A 438 -26.03 36.68 70.35
N LYS A 439 -26.10 37.99 70.03
CA LYS A 439 -26.40 38.43 68.63
C LYS A 439 -25.22 38.57 67.72
N ALA A 440 -23.99 38.51 68.23
CA ALA A 440 -22.71 38.60 67.41
C ALA A 440 -22.47 37.32 66.65
N GLY A 441 -23.29 37.06 65.60
CA GLY A 441 -23.09 36.00 64.63
C GLY A 441 -22.55 36.50 63.34
N LYS A 442 -21.39 36.88 63.21
CA LYS A 442 -20.46 37.20 62.09
C LYS A 442 -19.76 38.50 62.41
N THR A 443 -18.66 38.39 63.06
CA THR A 443 -17.70 39.50 63.16
C THR A 443 -17.01 39.56 61.82
N GLU A 444 -17.33 40.55 61.01
CA GLU A 444 -16.46 40.93 59.87
C GLU A 444 -15.13 41.39 60.43
N ARG A 445 -14.09 40.71 60.07
CA ARG A 445 -12.71 41.15 60.43
C ARG A 445 -12.37 42.31 59.51
N LEU A 446 -12.53 43.55 59.98
CA LEU A 446 -12.02 44.75 59.34
C LEU A 446 -10.52 44.94 59.65
N ARG A 447 -9.76 45.38 58.71
CA ARG A 447 -8.39 45.80 58.95
C ARG A 447 -8.45 47.20 59.60
N GLU A 448 -8.16 47.24 60.89
CA GLU A 448 -8.01 48.49 61.61
C GLU A 448 -6.54 48.69 62.05
N ASP A 449 -6.14 49.99 62.13
CA ASP A 449 -4.82 50.31 62.62
C ASP A 449 -4.76 50.09 64.14
N PHE A 450 -3.82 49.24 64.55
CA PHE A 450 -3.65 48.81 65.93
C PHE A 450 -3.47 50.03 66.88
N ARG A 451 -2.89 51.13 66.38
CA ARG A 451 -2.75 52.39 67.16
C ARG A 451 -4.10 53.03 67.49
N THR A 452 -5.05 52.96 66.60
CA THR A 452 -6.40 53.51 66.76
C THR A 452 -7.16 52.67 67.81
N VAL A 453 -7.05 51.36 67.71
CA VAL A 453 -7.69 50.42 68.66
C VAL A 453 -7.17 50.61 70.08
N ILE A 454 -5.82 50.79 70.23
CA ILE A 454 -5.23 51.07 71.54
C ILE A 454 -5.67 52.44 72.09
N ARG A 455 -5.73 53.49 71.28
CA ARG A 455 -6.15 54.81 71.67
C ARG A 455 -7.60 54.79 72.18
N GLU A 456 -8.50 54.15 71.46
CA GLU A 456 -9.92 54.03 71.84
C GLU A 456 -10.05 53.17 73.13
N ALA A 457 -9.29 52.14 73.30
CA ALA A 457 -9.27 51.35 74.54
C ALA A 457 -8.80 52.20 75.74
N VAL A 458 -7.73 52.97 75.58
CA VAL A 458 -7.22 53.83 76.67
C VAL A 458 -8.19 54.96 77.00
N GLU A 459 -8.86 55.58 76.02
CA GLU A 459 -9.89 56.59 76.25
C GLU A 459 -11.11 56.00 76.99
N SER A 460 -11.48 54.78 76.60
CA SER A 460 -12.62 54.06 77.27
C SER A 460 -12.26 53.76 78.70
N PHE A 461 -11.05 53.34 78.99
CA PHE A 461 -10.58 53.13 80.35
C PHE A 461 -10.45 54.45 81.18
N GLY A 462 -10.05 55.54 80.54
CA GLY A 462 -9.94 56.87 81.18
C GLY A 462 -11.26 57.45 81.60
N LYS A 463 -12.39 57.01 81.04
CA LYS A 463 -13.75 57.42 81.35
C LYS A 463 -14.36 56.62 82.52
N THR A 464 -13.72 55.52 82.97
CA THR A 464 -14.15 54.73 84.11
C THR A 464 -13.53 55.29 85.39
N ALA A 465 -14.26 55.63 86.38
CA ALA A 465 -13.85 56.35 87.64
C ALA A 465 -12.70 55.68 88.37
N ASP A 466 -12.42 54.41 88.20
CA ASP A 466 -11.34 53.64 88.82
C ASP A 466 -9.92 53.98 88.32
N PHE A 467 -9.78 54.73 87.19
CA PHE A 467 -8.49 55.00 86.60
C PHE A 467 -7.82 56.28 87.13
N ARG A 468 -8.51 57.12 87.88
CA ARG A 468 -7.94 58.35 88.43
C ARG A 468 -6.99 58.14 89.61
N ASP A 469 -6.95 56.97 90.22
CA ASP A 469 -6.15 56.71 91.44
C ASP A 469 -4.91 55.76 91.22
N ARG A 470 -4.76 55.23 90.02
CA ARG A 470 -3.50 54.50 89.73
C ARG A 470 -2.61 55.31 88.78
N LYS A 471 -1.79 56.13 89.39
CA LYS A 471 -0.62 56.66 88.68
C LYS A 471 0.22 55.47 88.07
N SER A 472 0.31 55.50 86.78
CA SER A 472 1.22 54.81 85.95
C SER A 472 2.45 54.15 86.60
N VAL A 473 2.57 52.85 86.54
CA VAL A 473 3.88 52.20 86.36
C VAL A 473 3.86 51.59 84.98
N VAL A 474 4.77 52.12 84.22
CA VAL A 474 5.40 51.91 82.90
C VAL A 474 4.94 52.94 81.89
#